data_d6c86100102e88a4691e8c0fe8df5791
#
_entry.id   d6c86100102e88a4691e8c0fe8df5791
#
_cell.length_a   1.000
_cell.length_b   1.000
_cell.length_c   1.000
_cell.angle_alpha   90.00
_cell.angle_beta   90.00
_cell.angle_gamma   90.00
#
_symmetry.space_group_name_H-M   'P 1'
#
loop_
_entity.id
_entity.type
_entity.pdbx_description
1 polymer ?
#
loop_
_entity_poly.entity_id
_entity_poly.type
_entity_poly.pdbx_seq_one_letter_code
_entity_poly.pdbx_strand_id
1 'polypeptide(L)' 'QFIFHHKDDPCRYTYHRDAARLSEKWGIKLVTVRGGTGFRGDACQAFTQHGFTGREEKVALAIRHLVETGAVDKNEID' A
#
# COMPACT_ATOMS: atom_id res chain seq x y z
N GLN A 1 9.72 -4.41 -10.26
CA GLN A 1 8.63 -3.46 -9.97
C GLN A 1 7.90 -3.85 -8.68
N PHE A 2 7.33 -2.86 -8.01
CA PHE A 2 6.64 -3.04 -6.73
C PHE A 2 5.35 -2.25 -6.72
N ILE A 3 4.34 -2.81 -6.03
CA ILE A 3 3.08 -2.13 -5.75
C ILE A 3 2.94 -2.04 -4.23
N PHE A 4 2.70 -0.83 -3.70
CA PHE A 4 2.30 -0.64 -2.32
C PHE A 4 0.82 -0.33 -2.29
N HIS A 5 0.03 -1.14 -1.58
CA HIS A 5 -1.42 -0.97 -1.57
C HIS A 5 -2.01 -1.36 -0.23
N HIS A 6 -2.94 -0.54 0.29
CA HIS A 6 -3.61 -0.85 1.54
C HIS A 6 -4.62 -1.99 1.34
N LYS A 7 -4.64 -2.94 2.29
CA LYS A 7 -5.55 -4.10 2.26
C LYS A 7 -7.02 -3.68 2.18
N ASP A 8 -7.39 -2.62 2.89
CA ASP A 8 -8.75 -2.14 3.02
C ASP A 8 -8.98 -0.82 2.26
N ASP A 9 -8.23 -0.58 1.19
CA ASP A 9 -8.41 0.62 0.36
C ASP A 9 -9.88 0.71 -0.09
N PRO A 10 -10.62 1.76 0.35
CA PRO A 10 -12.04 1.87 0.04
C PRO A 10 -12.32 2.46 -1.33
N CYS A 11 -11.30 2.90 -2.05
CA CYS A 11 -11.47 3.55 -3.35
C CYS A 11 -11.89 2.51 -4.40
N ARG A 12 -13.07 2.71 -5.00
CA ARG A 12 -13.61 1.76 -5.99
C ARG A 12 -12.76 1.63 -7.26
N TYR A 13 -11.86 2.58 -7.51
CA TYR A 13 -10.96 2.53 -8.66
C TYR A 13 -9.66 1.79 -8.36
N THR A 14 -9.39 1.51 -7.08
CA THR A 14 -8.10 0.95 -6.63
C THR A 14 -8.27 -0.05 -5.50
N TYR A 15 -9.23 -0.97 -5.59
CA TYR A 15 -9.37 -2.02 -4.57
C TYR A 15 -8.12 -2.89 -4.51
N HIS A 16 -7.76 -3.32 -3.30
CA HIS A 16 -6.60 -4.19 -3.09
C HIS A 16 -6.68 -5.48 -3.91
N ARG A 17 -7.86 -6.06 -4.09
CA ARG A 17 -8.03 -7.27 -4.90
C ARG A 17 -7.57 -7.07 -6.34
N ASP A 18 -7.72 -5.87 -6.88
CA ASP A 18 -7.29 -5.55 -8.24
C ASP A 18 -5.77 -5.41 -8.32
N ALA A 19 -5.15 -4.81 -7.29
CA ALA A 19 -3.70 -4.78 -7.18
C ALA A 19 -3.11 -6.19 -7.05
N ALA A 20 -3.76 -7.06 -6.28
CA ALA A 20 -3.35 -8.44 -6.14
C ALA A 20 -3.41 -9.21 -7.46
N ARG A 21 -4.45 -8.98 -8.25
CA ARG A 21 -4.57 -9.58 -9.60
C ARG A 21 -3.47 -9.12 -10.54
N LEU A 22 -3.16 -7.82 -10.53
CA LEU A 22 -2.08 -7.27 -11.35
C LEU A 22 -0.72 -7.84 -10.92
N SER A 23 -0.49 -7.93 -9.63
CA SER A 23 0.72 -8.52 -9.06
C SER A 23 0.92 -9.95 -9.56
N GLU A 24 -0.13 -10.76 -9.47
CA GLU A 24 -0.09 -12.16 -9.90
C GLU A 24 0.11 -12.29 -11.41
N LYS A 25 -0.65 -11.52 -12.19
CA LYS A 25 -0.62 -11.60 -13.65
C LYS A 25 0.73 -11.19 -14.24
N TRP A 26 1.35 -10.16 -13.68
CA TRP A 26 2.56 -9.55 -14.25
C TRP A 26 3.83 -9.85 -13.46
N GLY A 27 3.73 -10.64 -12.39
CA GLY A 27 4.90 -10.95 -11.55
C GLY A 27 5.45 -9.74 -10.81
N ILE A 28 4.60 -8.77 -10.48
CA ILE A 28 4.99 -7.57 -9.76
C ILE A 28 4.82 -7.83 -8.26
N LYS A 29 5.85 -7.51 -7.47
CA LYS A 29 5.77 -7.70 -6.01
C LYS A 29 4.78 -6.74 -5.38
N LEU A 30 3.84 -7.28 -4.61
CA LEU A 30 2.84 -6.51 -3.88
C LEU A 30 3.25 -6.41 -2.41
N VAL A 31 3.32 -5.17 -1.90
CA VAL A 31 3.49 -4.90 -0.47
C VAL A 31 2.14 -4.42 0.07
N THR A 32 1.55 -5.21 0.95
CA THR A 32 0.23 -4.92 1.52
C THR A 32 0.37 -4.11 2.80
N VAL A 33 -0.28 -2.96 2.85
CA VAL A 33 -0.35 -2.11 4.04
C VAL A 33 -1.66 -2.37 4.77
N ARG A 34 -1.60 -2.50 6.09
CA ARG A 34 -2.75 -2.75 6.95
C ARG A 34 -2.84 -1.71 8.05
N GLY A 35 -4.03 -1.58 8.62
CA GLY A 35 -4.24 -0.73 9.79
C GLY A 35 -4.27 0.75 9.46
N GLY A 36 -3.84 1.54 10.43
CA GLY A 36 -3.93 3.00 10.37
C GLY A 36 -5.08 3.53 11.20
N THR A 37 -5.13 4.84 11.38
CA THR A 37 -6.15 5.54 12.16
C THR A 37 -6.33 6.95 11.61
N GLY A 38 -7.40 7.61 12.02
CA GLY A 38 -7.64 9.01 11.66
C GLY A 38 -8.14 9.18 10.23
N PHE A 39 -8.75 8.16 9.66
CA PHE A 39 -9.30 8.22 8.31
C PHE A 39 -10.38 9.29 8.20
N ARG A 40 -10.35 10.07 7.10
CA ARG A 40 -11.33 11.13 6.85
C ARG A 40 -11.38 11.47 5.36
N GLY A 41 -12.52 12.02 4.93
CA GLY A 41 -12.73 12.42 3.54
C GLY A 41 -13.25 11.28 2.68
N ASP A 42 -13.35 11.53 1.38
CA ASP A 42 -13.87 10.55 0.42
C ASP A 42 -12.89 9.39 0.22
N ALA A 43 -13.42 8.25 -0.19
CA ALA A 43 -12.67 6.99 -0.26
C ALA A 43 -11.37 7.06 -1.06
N CYS A 44 -11.32 7.85 -2.12
CA CYS A 44 -10.12 7.96 -2.97
C CYS A 44 -9.19 9.10 -2.59
N GLN A 45 -9.46 9.79 -1.47
CA GLN A 45 -8.62 10.88 -1.01
C GLN A 45 -7.47 10.42 -0.11
N ALA A 46 -6.45 11.28 0.04
CA ALA A 46 -5.20 10.93 0.71
C ALA A 46 -5.34 10.63 2.19
N PHE A 47 -6.39 11.10 2.87
CA PHE A 47 -6.57 10.92 4.31
C PHE A 47 -7.43 9.70 4.67
N THR A 48 -7.47 8.71 3.78
CA THR A 48 -8.10 7.40 4.02
C THR A 48 -7.04 6.30 3.87
N GLN A 49 -7.46 5.05 3.89
CA GLN A 49 -6.57 3.92 3.62
C GLN A 49 -5.89 4.04 2.26
N HIS A 50 -6.56 4.67 1.29
CA HIS A 50 -6.00 4.91 -0.04
C HIS A 50 -4.66 5.68 0.02
N GLY A 51 -4.52 6.62 0.97
CA GLY A 51 -3.29 7.39 1.19
C GLY A 51 -2.45 6.88 2.36
N PHE A 52 -2.72 5.67 2.88
CA PHE A 52 -2.00 5.05 3.99
C PHE A 52 -2.08 5.84 5.30
N THR A 53 -3.17 6.56 5.53
CA THR A 53 -3.35 7.41 6.73
C THR A 53 -3.10 6.61 8.01
N GLY A 54 -2.24 7.13 8.89
CA GLY A 54 -1.81 6.47 10.11
C GLY A 54 -0.68 5.46 9.92
N ARG A 55 -0.24 5.23 8.68
CA ARG A 55 0.88 4.35 8.35
C ARG A 55 1.91 5.00 7.42
N GLU A 56 1.80 6.31 7.22
CA GLU A 56 2.66 7.05 6.29
C GLU A 56 4.14 6.87 6.60
N GLU A 57 4.52 6.94 7.87
CA GLU A 57 5.91 6.79 8.28
C GLU A 57 6.45 5.39 7.96
N LYS A 58 5.68 4.37 8.28
CA LYS A 58 6.08 2.97 8.00
C LYS A 58 6.22 2.71 6.51
N VAL A 59 5.29 3.23 5.70
CA VAL A 59 5.34 3.11 4.24
C VAL A 59 6.55 3.85 3.69
N ALA A 60 6.80 5.08 4.18
CA ALA A 60 7.96 5.87 3.75
C ALA A 60 9.28 5.17 4.06
N LEU A 61 9.40 4.57 5.24
CA LEU A 61 10.61 3.80 5.61
C LEU A 61 10.79 2.57 4.73
N ALA A 62 9.71 1.88 4.39
CA ALA A 62 9.78 0.72 3.50
C ALA A 62 10.22 1.12 2.09
N ILE A 63 9.70 2.23 1.58
CA ILE A 63 10.10 2.75 0.27
C ILE A 63 11.57 3.18 0.28
N ARG A 64 12.01 3.84 1.34
CA ARG A 64 13.42 4.22 1.50
C ARG A 64 14.34 3.00 1.47
N HIS A 65 13.98 1.97 2.22
CA HIS A 65 14.73 0.71 2.24
C HIS A 65 14.79 0.09 0.84
N LEU A 66 13.68 0.08 0.13
CA LEU A 66 13.61 -0.43 -1.25
C LEU A 66 14.55 0.35 -2.18
N VAL A 67 14.56 1.69 -2.08
CA VAL A 67 15.42 2.55 -2.91
C VAL A 67 16.90 2.29 -2.60
N GLU A 68 17.25 2.10 -1.33
CA GLU A 68 18.64 1.90 -0.91
C GLU A 68 19.16 0.48 -1.22
N THR A 69 18.30 -0.53 -1.15
CA THR A 69 18.75 -1.94 -1.24
C THR A 69 18.22 -2.70 -2.45
N GLY A 70 17.22 -2.15 -3.13
CA GLY A 70 16.56 -2.82 -4.25
C GLY A 70 15.60 -3.94 -3.85
N ALA A 71 15.31 -4.07 -2.55
CA ALA A 71 14.46 -5.15 -2.03
C ALA A 71 13.57 -4.65 -0.88
N VAL A 72 12.52 -5.40 -0.59
CA VAL A 72 11.68 -5.17 0.60
C VAL A 72 11.89 -6.32 1.59
N ASP A 73 11.94 -6.00 2.88
CA ASP A 73 12.12 -7.00 3.93
C ASP A 73 10.88 -7.85 4.13
N LYS A 74 9.72 -7.23 4.02
CA LYS A 74 8.42 -7.85 4.26
C LYS A 74 7.45 -7.45 3.17
N ASN A 75 6.54 -8.35 2.83
CA ASN A 75 5.47 -8.05 1.88
C ASN A 75 4.20 -7.53 2.58
N GLU A 76 4.24 -7.28 3.89
CA GLU A 76 3.15 -6.68 4.66
C GLU A 76 3.69 -5.61 5.60
N ILE A 77 2.93 -4.53 5.76
CA ILE A 77 3.21 -3.43 6.69
C ILE A 77 1.99 -3.26 7.59
N ASP A 78 2.18 -3.44 8.88
CA ASP A 78 1.12 -3.22 9.88
C ASP A 78 1.27 -1.90 10.60
#